data_6fe9fecdae15fb8d1e6c71d6d2e14643
#
_entry.id   6fe9fecdae15fb8d1e6c71d6d2e14643
#
_cell.length_a   1.000
_cell.length_b   1.000
_cell.length_c   1.000
_cell.angle_alpha   90.00
_cell.angle_beta   90.00
_cell.angle_gamma   90.00
#
_symmetry.space_group_name_H-M   'P 1'
#
loop_
_entity.id
_entity.type
_entity.pdbx_description
1 polymer ?
#
loop_
_entity_poly.entity_id
_entity_poly.type
_entity_poly.pdbx_seq_one_letter_code
_entity_poly.pdbx_strand_id
1 'polypeptide(L)'
;MLKKLILLMLFTSFSVFTHSVKDGDMDGSWQIVEAFINGEKVENANGRMVASEGFASVNWMGSDGTKYFNYTSYEVKDGMVHVEILNHALDQYIGAKWSHKPNFMGDKKSYITTWSWDGVEYTNRWEKVSCAYE
;
A
#
# COMPACT_ATOMS: atom_id res chain seq x y z
N MET A 1 8.03 -33.06 -47.20
CA MET A 1 7.58 -33.39 -45.85
C MET A 1 8.00 -32.25 -44.93
N LEU A 2 7.04 -31.39 -44.53
CA LEU A 2 7.28 -30.27 -43.62
C LEU A 2 7.30 -30.78 -42.20
N LYS A 3 8.48 -30.80 -41.54
CA LYS A 3 8.57 -31.05 -40.09
C LYS A 3 8.10 -29.80 -39.37
N LYS A 4 6.91 -29.86 -38.79
CA LYS A 4 6.40 -28.84 -37.85
C LYS A 4 7.25 -28.88 -36.59
N LEU A 5 8.12 -27.89 -36.46
CA LEU A 5 8.81 -27.62 -35.19
C LEU A 5 7.81 -26.97 -34.24
N ILE A 6 7.27 -27.73 -33.29
CA ILE A 6 6.45 -27.19 -32.19
C ILE A 6 7.42 -26.56 -31.22
N LEU A 7 7.51 -25.23 -31.27
CA LEU A 7 8.23 -24.45 -30.29
C LEU A 7 7.34 -24.41 -29.01
N LEU A 8 7.66 -25.28 -28.07
CA LEU A 8 7.05 -25.29 -26.76
C LEU A 8 7.58 -24.09 -25.98
N MET A 9 6.84 -22.96 -26.01
CA MET A 9 7.10 -21.84 -25.11
C MET A 9 6.77 -22.27 -23.69
N LEU A 10 7.81 -22.61 -22.92
CA LEU A 10 7.71 -22.70 -21.48
C LEU A 10 7.47 -21.28 -20.94
N PHE A 11 6.21 -20.95 -20.70
CA PHE A 11 5.87 -19.85 -19.82
C PHE A 11 6.27 -20.25 -18.40
N THR A 12 7.46 -19.87 -17.99
CA THR A 12 7.82 -19.88 -16.59
C THR A 12 6.99 -18.78 -15.91
N SER A 13 5.82 -19.18 -15.40
CA SER A 13 5.04 -18.34 -14.50
C SER A 13 5.90 -18.12 -13.26
N PHE A 14 6.54 -16.96 -13.16
CA PHE A 14 7.10 -16.51 -11.90
C PHE A 14 5.93 -16.25 -10.97
N SER A 15 5.59 -17.24 -10.17
CA SER A 15 4.67 -17.08 -9.07
C SER A 15 5.32 -16.13 -8.07
N VAL A 16 4.95 -14.85 -8.13
CA VAL A 16 5.29 -13.91 -7.08
C VAL A 16 4.50 -14.36 -5.84
N PHE A 17 5.19 -14.99 -4.89
CA PHE A 17 4.57 -15.39 -3.63
C PHE A 17 4.25 -14.12 -2.85
N THR A 18 2.97 -13.75 -2.82
CA THR A 18 2.45 -12.72 -1.93
C THR A 18 1.94 -13.37 -0.66
N HIS A 19 2.20 -12.75 0.49
CA HIS A 19 1.74 -13.23 1.78
C HIS A 19 0.53 -12.42 2.24
N SER A 20 -0.48 -13.11 2.79
CA SER A 20 -1.61 -12.46 3.45
C SER A 20 -1.14 -11.68 4.67
N VAL A 21 -1.75 -10.52 4.90
CA VAL A 21 -1.48 -9.70 6.08
C VAL A 21 -1.93 -10.42 7.35
N LYS A 22 -1.10 -10.31 8.41
CA LYS A 22 -1.37 -10.80 9.76
C LYS A 22 -1.19 -9.67 10.75
N ASP A 23 -1.66 -9.89 11.99
CA ASP A 23 -1.43 -8.97 13.09
C ASP A 23 0.07 -8.65 13.24
N GLY A 24 0.39 -7.36 13.38
CA GLY A 24 1.75 -6.86 13.50
C GLY A 24 2.50 -6.63 12.20
N ASP A 25 2.02 -7.16 11.07
CA ASP A 25 2.70 -6.98 9.78
C ASP A 25 2.72 -5.51 9.32
N MET A 26 1.72 -4.72 9.72
CA MET A 26 1.64 -3.30 9.40
C MET A 26 2.53 -2.44 10.30
N ASP A 27 2.98 -2.95 11.44
CA ASP A 27 3.78 -2.18 12.39
C ASP A 27 5.12 -1.75 11.79
N GLY A 28 5.50 -0.53 12.06
CA GLY A 28 6.78 0.05 11.64
C GLY A 28 6.63 1.39 10.95
N SER A 29 7.74 1.83 10.37
CA SER A 29 7.81 3.05 9.57
C SER A 29 7.87 2.68 8.09
N TRP A 30 7.06 3.34 7.29
CA TRP A 30 6.89 3.05 5.86
C TRP A 30 7.00 4.32 5.03
N GLN A 31 7.42 4.19 3.80
CA GLN A 31 7.41 5.27 2.81
C GLN A 31 6.77 4.81 1.50
N ILE A 32 6.02 5.68 0.88
CA ILE A 32 5.56 5.46 -0.50
C ILE A 32 6.76 5.64 -1.43
N VAL A 33 7.01 4.65 -2.27
CA VAL A 33 8.04 4.68 -3.30
C VAL A 33 7.44 4.77 -4.70
N GLU A 34 6.16 4.42 -4.84
CA GLU A 34 5.45 4.49 -6.10
C GLU A 34 3.94 4.61 -5.85
N ALA A 35 3.27 5.45 -6.62
CA ALA A 35 1.83 5.63 -6.52
C ALA A 35 1.20 5.80 -7.91
N PHE A 36 -0.04 5.32 -8.02
CA PHE A 36 -0.87 5.45 -9.22
C PHE A 36 -2.26 5.91 -8.83
N ILE A 37 -2.86 6.77 -9.65
CA ILE A 37 -4.25 7.19 -9.54
C ILE A 37 -4.95 6.83 -10.85
N ASN A 38 -5.98 5.99 -10.78
CA ASN A 38 -6.68 5.43 -11.96
C ASN A 38 -5.71 4.82 -12.99
N GLY A 39 -4.65 4.13 -12.52
CA GLY A 39 -3.63 3.49 -13.34
C GLY A 39 -2.56 4.44 -13.89
N GLU A 40 -2.65 5.73 -13.67
CA GLU A 40 -1.64 6.72 -14.07
C GLU A 40 -0.63 6.98 -12.96
N LYS A 41 0.66 6.90 -13.30
CA LYS A 41 1.74 7.12 -12.33
C LYS A 41 1.74 8.56 -11.82
N VAL A 42 1.81 8.70 -10.50
CA VAL A 42 1.96 9.99 -9.83
C VAL A 42 3.44 10.38 -9.79
N GLU A 43 3.77 11.50 -10.39
CA GLU A 43 5.12 12.06 -10.29
C GLU A 43 5.37 12.58 -8.87
N ASN A 44 6.59 12.34 -8.37
CA ASN A 44 7.00 12.77 -7.03
C ASN A 44 6.08 12.23 -5.91
N ALA A 45 5.60 11.01 -6.06
CA ALA A 45 4.83 10.34 -5.02
C ALA A 45 5.60 10.37 -3.70
N ASN A 46 4.93 10.79 -2.64
CA ASN A 46 5.51 10.88 -1.32
C ASN A 46 4.45 10.47 -0.30
N GLY A 47 4.89 9.96 0.81
CA GLY A 47 4.05 9.59 1.93
C GLY A 47 4.90 8.85 2.94
N ARG A 48 4.65 9.16 4.19
CA ARG A 48 5.28 8.51 5.34
C ARG A 48 4.20 8.01 6.25
N MET A 49 4.36 6.79 6.71
CA MET A 49 3.45 6.19 7.68
C MET A 49 4.25 5.60 8.83
N VAL A 50 3.75 5.83 10.03
CA VAL A 50 4.16 5.10 11.24
C VAL A 50 2.94 4.37 11.75
N ALA A 51 3.03 3.06 11.88
CA ALA A 51 1.96 2.20 12.35
C ALA A 51 2.43 1.37 13.54
N SER A 52 1.58 1.27 14.54
CA SER A 52 1.83 0.47 15.73
C SER A 52 0.53 0.14 16.46
N GLU A 53 0.37 -1.12 16.81
CA GLU A 53 -0.70 -1.61 17.70
C GLU A 53 -2.11 -1.15 17.29
N GLY A 54 -2.42 -1.17 16.01
CA GLY A 54 -3.75 -0.82 15.48
C GLY A 54 -3.98 0.67 15.25
N PHE A 55 -2.92 1.50 15.31
CA PHE A 55 -2.98 2.91 14.97
C PHE A 55 -1.91 3.26 13.93
N ALA A 56 -2.24 4.18 13.04
CA ALA A 56 -1.29 4.67 12.06
C ALA A 56 -1.43 6.17 11.87
N SER A 57 -0.29 6.81 11.66
CA SER A 57 -0.17 8.21 11.25
C SER A 57 0.44 8.26 9.87
N VAL A 58 -0.23 8.92 8.93
CA VAL A 58 0.23 9.09 7.56
C VAL A 58 0.37 10.56 7.26
N ASN A 59 1.50 10.94 6.67
CA ASN A 59 1.76 12.31 6.25
C ASN A 59 2.19 12.31 4.78
N TRP A 60 1.67 13.26 4.01
CA TRP A 60 2.07 13.45 2.62
C TRP A 60 2.00 14.91 2.23
N MET A 61 2.59 15.24 1.10
CA MET A 61 2.55 16.57 0.52
C MET A 61 1.85 16.51 -0.85
N GLY A 62 0.87 17.36 -1.05
CA GLY A 62 0.22 17.54 -2.33
C GLY A 62 1.13 18.22 -3.36
N SER A 63 0.74 18.18 -4.62
CA SER A 63 1.48 18.79 -5.74
C SER A 63 1.69 20.29 -5.62
N ASP A 64 0.83 20.97 -4.87
CA ASP A 64 0.89 22.41 -4.58
C ASP A 64 1.77 22.75 -3.35
N GLY A 65 2.43 21.73 -2.73
CA GLY A 65 3.22 21.88 -1.52
C GLY A 65 2.41 21.88 -0.23
N THR A 66 1.09 21.72 -0.29
CA THR A 66 0.25 21.60 0.91
C THR A 66 0.56 20.30 1.65
N LYS A 67 0.77 20.40 2.95
CA LYS A 67 1.02 19.24 3.82
C LYS A 67 -0.31 18.70 4.33
N TYR A 68 -0.48 17.40 4.17
CA TYR A 68 -1.64 16.65 4.64
C TYR A 68 -1.21 15.61 5.66
N PHE A 69 -2.15 15.26 6.53
CA PHE A 69 -1.99 14.14 7.45
C PHE A 69 -3.32 13.43 7.66
N ASN A 70 -3.24 12.16 8.02
CA ASN A 70 -4.33 11.47 8.69
C ASN A 70 -3.82 10.66 9.88
N TYR A 71 -4.68 10.43 10.84
CA TYR A 71 -4.50 9.52 11.94
C TYR A 71 -5.65 8.52 11.93
N THR A 72 -5.32 7.25 11.92
CA THR A 72 -6.27 6.17 11.73
C THR A 72 -6.14 5.12 12.83
N SER A 73 -7.26 4.45 13.12
CA SER A 73 -7.22 3.12 13.71
C SER A 73 -7.33 2.08 12.61
N TYR A 74 -6.75 0.90 12.80
CA TYR A 74 -6.91 -0.21 11.90
C TYR A 74 -7.00 -1.54 12.64
N GLU A 75 -7.69 -2.48 12.03
CA GLU A 75 -7.80 -3.87 12.46
C GLU A 75 -7.46 -4.79 11.31
N VAL A 76 -6.63 -5.80 11.58
CA VAL A 76 -6.35 -6.86 10.62
C VAL A 76 -7.27 -8.03 10.89
N LYS A 77 -8.10 -8.38 9.91
CA LYS A 77 -9.06 -9.47 10.02
C LYS A 77 -9.29 -10.12 8.67
N ASP A 78 -9.25 -11.45 8.61
CA ASP A 78 -9.51 -12.24 7.40
C ASP A 78 -8.63 -11.84 6.20
N GLY A 79 -7.37 -11.51 6.45
CA GLY A 79 -6.42 -11.09 5.42
C GLY A 79 -6.66 -9.67 4.86
N MET A 80 -7.50 -8.89 5.52
CA MET A 80 -7.82 -7.51 5.18
C MET A 80 -7.40 -6.56 6.30
N VAL A 81 -7.08 -5.34 5.93
CA VAL A 81 -6.90 -4.22 6.86
C VAL A 81 -8.15 -3.33 6.79
N HIS A 82 -8.84 -3.21 7.90
CA HIS A 82 -10.01 -2.36 8.07
C HIS A 82 -9.58 -1.07 8.76
N VAL A 83 -9.83 0.07 8.13
CA VAL A 83 -9.30 1.37 8.56
C VAL A 83 -10.44 2.34 8.86
N GLU A 84 -10.28 3.12 9.91
CA GLU A 84 -11.14 4.27 10.24
C GLU A 84 -10.29 5.51 10.44
N ILE A 85 -10.64 6.62 9.79
CA ILE A 85 -9.99 7.91 10.00
C ILE A 85 -10.49 8.53 11.31
N LEU A 86 -9.59 8.71 12.27
CA LEU A 86 -9.85 9.34 13.55
C LEU A 86 -9.59 10.85 13.51
N ASN A 87 -8.62 11.28 12.70
CA ASN A 87 -8.31 12.69 12.45
C ASN A 87 -7.72 12.86 11.04
N HIS A 88 -7.93 14.00 10.44
CA HIS A 88 -7.48 14.31 9.08
C HIS A 88 -7.28 15.80 8.92
N ALA A 89 -6.37 16.21 8.02
CA ALA A 89 -6.16 17.62 7.67
C ALA A 89 -7.43 18.27 7.09
N LEU A 90 -8.32 17.48 6.49
CA LEU A 90 -9.62 17.91 6.00
C LEU A 90 -10.72 17.23 6.81
N ASP A 91 -11.49 18.00 7.55
CA ASP A 91 -12.50 17.50 8.52
C ASP A 91 -13.54 16.57 7.88
N GLN A 92 -13.85 16.77 6.61
CA GLN A 92 -14.84 15.97 5.87
C GLN A 92 -14.50 14.49 5.77
N TYR A 93 -13.25 14.10 6.00
CA TYR A 93 -12.82 12.70 5.96
C TYR A 93 -12.79 12.02 7.33
N ILE A 94 -13.00 12.77 8.42
CA ILE A 94 -13.04 12.19 9.76
C ILE A 94 -14.22 11.23 9.87
N GLY A 95 -13.98 10.02 10.35
CA GLY A 95 -14.96 8.95 10.47
C GLY A 95 -15.12 8.09 9.21
N ALA A 96 -14.44 8.43 8.11
CA ALA A 96 -14.43 7.60 6.91
C ALA A 96 -13.81 6.24 7.19
N LYS A 97 -14.39 5.19 6.59
CA LYS A 97 -13.95 3.80 6.75
C LYS A 97 -13.71 3.18 5.39
N TRP A 98 -12.65 2.38 5.29
CA TRP A 98 -12.40 1.53 4.12
C TRP A 98 -11.65 0.28 4.52
N SER A 99 -11.58 -0.66 3.60
CA SER A 99 -10.79 -1.88 3.76
C SER A 99 -9.92 -2.09 2.54
N HIS A 100 -8.73 -2.61 2.76
CA HIS A 100 -7.83 -2.98 1.69
C HIS A 100 -7.08 -4.26 2.02
N LYS A 101 -6.59 -4.90 0.98
CA LYS A 101 -5.76 -6.10 1.10
C LYS A 101 -4.33 -5.76 0.69
N PRO A 102 -3.42 -5.55 1.64
CA PRO A 102 -2.03 -5.36 1.30
C PRO A 102 -1.42 -6.67 0.78
N ASN A 103 -0.71 -6.60 -0.33
CA ASN A 103 0.01 -7.71 -0.91
C ASN A 103 1.49 -7.55 -0.55
N PHE A 104 1.93 -8.28 0.48
CA PHE A 104 3.32 -8.25 0.94
C PHE A 104 4.23 -9.01 -0.01
N MET A 105 5.38 -8.41 -0.33
CA MET A 105 6.49 -9.09 -0.98
C MET A 105 7.21 -10.02 0.02
N GLY A 106 8.03 -10.95 -0.49
CA GLY A 106 8.52 -12.13 0.25
C GLY A 106 9.13 -11.91 1.64
N ASP A 107 9.83 -10.81 1.88
CA ASP A 107 10.45 -10.47 3.18
C ASP A 107 9.59 -9.59 4.08
N LYS A 108 8.37 -9.26 3.63
CA LYS A 108 7.42 -8.34 4.29
C LYS A 108 7.98 -6.93 4.56
N LYS A 109 8.99 -6.51 3.81
CA LYS A 109 9.57 -5.15 3.86
C LYS A 109 8.98 -4.21 2.83
N SER A 110 8.15 -4.72 1.93
CA SER A 110 7.37 -3.93 1.00
C SER A 110 6.00 -4.56 0.77
N TYR A 111 5.04 -3.74 0.42
CA TYR A 111 3.71 -4.20 0.01
C TYR A 111 3.08 -3.24 -0.99
N ILE A 112 2.15 -3.78 -1.77
CA ILE A 112 1.31 -3.01 -2.67
C ILE A 112 -0.12 -3.08 -2.14
N THR A 113 -0.79 -1.93 -2.13
CA THR A 113 -2.20 -1.85 -1.81
C THR A 113 -2.95 -1.06 -2.87
N THR A 114 -4.14 -1.55 -3.22
CA THR A 114 -5.07 -0.87 -4.11
C THR A 114 -6.38 -0.68 -3.37
N TRP A 115 -6.91 0.52 -3.42
CA TRP A 115 -8.17 0.87 -2.80
C TRP A 115 -8.90 1.93 -3.63
N SER A 116 -10.19 2.06 -3.42
CA SER A 116 -11.02 3.03 -4.16
C SER A 116 -11.74 3.95 -3.18
N TRP A 117 -11.81 5.21 -3.54
CA TRP A 117 -12.55 6.22 -2.81
C TRP A 117 -13.24 7.15 -3.80
N ASP A 118 -14.55 7.33 -3.64
CA ASP A 118 -15.36 8.22 -4.49
C ASP A 118 -15.15 8.01 -6.01
N GLY A 119 -15.09 6.72 -6.42
CA GLY A 119 -14.90 6.33 -7.82
C GLY A 119 -13.47 6.48 -8.35
N VAL A 120 -12.52 6.87 -7.51
CA VAL A 120 -11.10 6.99 -7.86
C VAL A 120 -10.35 5.80 -7.30
N GLU A 121 -9.56 5.12 -8.13
CA GLU A 121 -8.69 4.02 -7.72
C GLU A 121 -7.28 4.55 -7.38
N TYR A 122 -6.77 4.12 -6.25
CA TYR A 122 -5.43 4.44 -5.76
C TYR A 122 -4.63 3.16 -5.59
N THR A 123 -3.43 3.12 -6.14
CA THR A 123 -2.47 2.04 -5.92
C THR A 123 -1.17 2.61 -5.38
N ASN A 124 -0.72 2.10 -4.26
CA ASN A 124 0.51 2.55 -3.62
C ASN A 124 1.44 1.37 -3.35
N ARG A 125 2.73 1.56 -3.60
CA ARG A 125 3.78 0.67 -3.16
C ARG A 125 4.52 1.32 -1.99
N TRP A 126 4.55 0.61 -0.87
CA TRP A 126 5.18 1.01 0.36
C TRP A 126 6.43 0.18 0.60
N GLU A 127 7.47 0.82 1.09
CA GLU A 127 8.68 0.16 1.58
C GLU A 127 8.93 0.52 3.04
N LYS A 128 9.33 -0.47 3.81
CA LYS A 128 9.69 -0.30 5.21
C LYS A 128 10.99 0.48 5.32
N VAL A 129 10.96 1.52 6.13
CA VAL A 129 12.15 2.31 6.44
C VAL A 129 12.88 1.61 7.57
N SER A 130 14.12 1.21 7.34
CA SER A 130 14.98 0.74 8.41
C SER A 130 15.44 1.94 9.23
N CYS A 131 15.08 2.00 10.50
CA CYS A 131 15.75 2.89 11.43
C CYS A 131 17.12 2.29 11.74
N ALA A 132 18.14 2.67 10.97
CA ALA A 132 19.51 2.44 11.38
C ALA A 132 19.82 3.46 12.47
N TYR A 133 19.62 3.09 13.71
CA TYR A 133 20.35 3.73 14.81
C TYR A 133 21.70 3.05 14.86
N GLU A 134 22.69 3.66 14.23
CA GLU A 134 24.08 3.41 14.57
C GLU A 134 24.47 4.23 15.81
#